data_d99476ed0d9b3d2144e8f014e4d4890e
#
_entry.id   d99476ed0d9b3d2144e8f014e4d4890e
#
_cell.length_a   1.000
_cell.length_b   1.000
_cell.length_c   1.000
_cell.angle_alpha   90.00
_cell.angle_beta   90.00
_cell.angle_gamma   90.00
#
_symmetry.space_group_name_H-M   'P 1'
#
loop_
_entity.id
_entity.type
_entity.pdbx_description
1 polymer ?
#
loop_
_entity_poly.entity_id
_entity_poly.type
_entity_poly.pdbx_seq_one_letter_code
_entity_poly.pdbx_strand_id
1 'polypeptide(L)'
;MAAFDQVRNLACNPIGVKRGPIRLCFKTDSQNNSSAGNAMQLTPRHHAIVELARRKGQVLVDDLAVAFDVTPQTVRKDLNDLCRARLLRRIHGGALYPSGVENMEYEARRRIAAHEKESIGRATAAIIPDGASLFINIGTTTEAVSHALVDHNHLMVITNNINVANTLRVYPSIEVVIAGGVVRASDGGIVGEAAVDFIRQFKVDFAIIGTSAIDEDGALLDFDFREVKMAQAIIANARHVILVTDSTKLERTAPVRIGHLSQVNTFITDRCTSLQLQDLCREHGVELIETLAGKEPEQKDDQFCLIFICFRIE
;
A
#
# COMPACT_ATOMS: atom_id res chain seq x y z
N MET A 1 1.68 -57.38 0.79
CA MET A 1 0.37 -57.98 1.17
C MET A 1 0.36 -58.11 2.68
N ALA A 2 -0.72 -57.71 3.33
CA ALA A 2 -0.99 -57.74 4.77
C ALA A 2 -0.35 -56.62 5.60
N ALA A 3 -1.12 -55.51 5.80
CA ALA A 3 -1.25 -54.70 7.01
C ALA A 3 -2.17 -53.49 6.73
N PHE A 4 -3.42 -53.74 6.40
CA PHE A 4 -4.52 -52.76 6.41
C PHE A 4 -5.76 -53.53 6.89
N ASP A 5 -5.95 -53.57 8.21
CA ASP A 5 -7.25 -53.91 8.86
C ASP A 5 -7.02 -53.93 10.38
N GLN A 6 -7.27 -52.84 11.04
CA GLN A 6 -7.63 -52.79 12.47
C GLN A 6 -7.79 -51.33 12.93
N VAL A 7 -8.90 -50.71 12.63
CA VAL A 7 -9.58 -49.74 13.51
C VAL A 7 -11.08 -49.71 13.13
N ARG A 8 -11.82 -50.73 13.52
CA ARG A 8 -13.28 -50.68 13.69
C ARG A 8 -13.59 -51.23 15.06
N ASN A 9 -14.27 -50.43 15.84
CA ASN A 9 -15.02 -50.72 17.07
C ASN A 9 -14.50 -49.94 18.29
N LEU A 10 -15.06 -48.76 18.49
CA LEU A 10 -15.42 -48.30 19.82
C LEU A 10 -16.82 -47.70 19.71
N ALA A 11 -17.76 -48.49 20.21
CA ALA A 11 -19.17 -48.19 20.25
C ALA A 11 -19.46 -47.15 21.32
N CYS A 12 -20.21 -46.16 20.94
CA CYS A 12 -20.89 -45.18 21.80
C CYS A 12 -22.06 -45.83 22.51
N ASN A 13 -22.35 -45.37 23.72
CA ASN A 13 -23.66 -45.53 24.34
C ASN A 13 -24.20 -44.17 24.88
N PRO A 14 -25.52 -44.01 25.05
CA PRO A 14 -26.24 -42.89 24.45
C PRO A 14 -26.83 -41.96 25.52
N ILE A 15 -26.90 -40.67 25.21
CA ILE A 15 -27.79 -39.75 25.88
C ILE A 15 -28.86 -39.33 24.87
N GLY A 16 -30.11 -39.70 25.18
CA GLY A 16 -31.26 -39.49 24.33
C GLY A 16 -31.61 -38.02 24.13
N VAL A 17 -31.57 -37.59 22.88
CA VAL A 17 -32.25 -36.38 22.40
C VAL A 17 -33.08 -36.78 21.18
N LYS A 18 -34.39 -36.63 21.29
CA LYS A 18 -35.34 -36.83 20.21
C LYS A 18 -35.06 -35.83 19.10
N ARG A 19 -34.61 -36.33 17.93
CA ARG A 19 -34.52 -35.52 16.69
C ARG A 19 -35.85 -35.56 15.98
N GLY A 20 -36.55 -34.42 15.95
CA GLY A 20 -37.64 -34.16 15.01
C GLY A 20 -37.05 -33.84 13.62
N PRO A 21 -37.79 -33.99 12.51
CA PRO A 21 -37.28 -33.80 11.17
C PRO A 21 -36.97 -32.34 10.92
N ILE A 22 -35.71 -32.03 10.58
CA ILE A 22 -35.30 -30.70 10.09
C ILE A 22 -35.89 -30.53 8.68
N ARG A 23 -36.97 -29.80 8.56
CA ARG A 23 -37.44 -29.25 7.28
C ARG A 23 -36.52 -28.12 6.86
N LEU A 24 -35.67 -28.38 5.88
CA LEU A 24 -34.99 -27.31 5.12
C LEU A 24 -36.04 -26.59 4.28
N CYS A 25 -36.55 -25.45 4.79
CA CYS A 25 -37.28 -24.50 3.98
C CYS A 25 -36.26 -23.68 3.18
N PHE A 26 -36.09 -24.02 1.92
CA PHE A 26 -35.54 -23.07 0.94
C PHE A 26 -36.62 -22.03 0.66
N LYS A 27 -36.53 -20.88 1.28
CA LYS A 27 -37.22 -19.67 0.80
C LYS A 27 -36.36 -19.07 -0.29
N THR A 28 -36.81 -19.19 -1.51
CA THR A 28 -36.41 -18.35 -2.65
C THR A 28 -37.04 -16.97 -2.44
N ASP A 29 -36.35 -16.10 -1.74
CA ASP A 29 -36.67 -14.68 -1.78
C ASP A 29 -35.82 -14.03 -2.87
N SER A 30 -36.43 -14.00 -4.07
CA SER A 30 -36.07 -13.06 -5.14
C SER A 30 -36.55 -11.66 -4.71
N GLN A 31 -35.72 -10.95 -3.98
CA GLN A 31 -35.87 -9.49 -3.90
C GLN A 31 -34.53 -8.86 -3.60
N ASN A 32 -34.04 -8.11 -4.58
CA ASN A 32 -33.21 -6.92 -4.51
C ASN A 32 -32.39 -6.75 -3.23
N ASN A 33 -31.10 -7.07 -3.31
CA ASN A 33 -30.13 -6.39 -2.49
C ASN A 33 -29.06 -5.74 -3.37
N SER A 34 -29.44 -4.63 -3.99
CA SER A 34 -28.53 -3.62 -4.51
C SER A 34 -27.98 -2.81 -3.33
N SER A 35 -27.12 -3.43 -2.54
CA SER A 35 -26.21 -2.74 -1.63
C SER A 35 -24.77 -2.91 -2.13
N ALA A 36 -24.53 -2.52 -3.38
CA ALA A 36 -23.24 -1.99 -3.78
C ALA A 36 -23.02 -0.77 -2.87
N GLY A 37 -22.12 -0.88 -1.90
CA GLY A 37 -21.71 0.25 -1.08
C GLY A 37 -21.29 1.38 -2.01
N ASN A 38 -22.08 2.45 -1.97
CA ASN A 38 -21.85 3.66 -2.74
C ASN A 38 -20.51 4.20 -2.28
N ALA A 39 -19.43 3.90 -3.01
CA ALA A 39 -18.12 4.49 -2.78
C ALA A 39 -18.33 6.00 -2.89
N MET A 40 -18.21 6.71 -1.78
CA MET A 40 -18.43 8.15 -1.72
C MET A 40 -17.43 8.82 -2.66
N GLN A 41 -17.94 9.36 -3.77
CA GLN A 41 -17.13 10.09 -4.73
C GLN A 41 -16.77 11.44 -4.09
N LEU A 42 -15.49 11.64 -3.78
CA LEU A 42 -14.99 12.88 -3.22
C LEU A 42 -15.16 14.01 -4.24
N THR A 43 -15.80 15.11 -3.82
CA THR A 43 -15.93 16.31 -4.65
C THR A 43 -14.61 17.11 -4.65
N PRO A 44 -14.38 18.01 -5.62
CA PRO A 44 -13.24 18.94 -5.57
C PRO A 44 -13.17 19.74 -4.26
N ARG A 45 -14.32 20.12 -3.68
CA ARG A 45 -14.38 20.80 -2.38
C ARG A 45 -13.93 19.88 -1.24
N HIS A 46 -14.29 18.60 -1.25
CA HIS A 46 -13.81 17.62 -0.27
C HIS A 46 -12.28 17.53 -0.28
N HIS A 47 -11.66 17.47 -1.46
CA HIS A 47 -10.21 17.46 -1.59
C HIS A 47 -9.58 18.74 -1.02
N ALA A 48 -10.13 19.91 -1.36
CA ALA A 48 -9.64 21.19 -0.86
C ALA A 48 -9.78 21.32 0.67
N ILE A 49 -10.87 20.79 1.28
CA ILE A 49 -11.04 20.77 2.74
C ILE A 49 -10.00 19.87 3.42
N VAL A 50 -9.76 18.68 2.88
CA VAL A 50 -8.75 17.76 3.43
C VAL A 50 -7.36 18.37 3.35
N GLU A 51 -7.03 18.99 2.21
CA GLU A 51 -5.75 19.66 2.01
C GLU A 51 -5.55 20.82 2.99
N LEU A 52 -6.59 21.64 3.21
CA LEU A 52 -6.54 22.74 4.18
C LEU A 52 -6.40 22.20 5.62
N ALA A 53 -7.12 21.12 5.95
CA ALA A 53 -7.01 20.47 7.24
C ALA A 53 -5.60 19.87 7.46
N ARG A 54 -5.01 19.31 6.41
CA ARG A 54 -3.63 18.80 6.44
C ARG A 54 -2.62 19.88 6.78
N ARG A 55 -2.69 21.03 6.10
CA ARG A 55 -1.76 22.16 6.32
C ARG A 55 -1.94 22.83 7.67
N LYS A 56 -3.17 22.99 8.15
CA LYS A 56 -3.48 23.71 9.39
C LYS A 56 -3.62 22.82 10.62
N GLY A 57 -3.57 21.51 10.46
CA GLY A 57 -3.85 20.54 11.52
C GLY A 57 -5.33 20.43 11.87
N GLN A 58 -6.10 21.52 11.75
CA GLN A 58 -7.53 21.60 11.98
C GLN A 58 -8.22 22.58 11.06
N VAL A 59 -9.52 22.39 10.86
CA VAL A 59 -10.41 23.31 10.12
C VAL A 59 -11.70 23.54 10.91
N LEU A 60 -12.18 24.78 10.91
CA LEU A 60 -13.42 25.16 11.55
C LEU A 60 -14.52 25.35 10.52
N VAL A 61 -15.77 25.08 10.92
CA VAL A 61 -16.94 25.19 10.03
C VAL A 61 -17.09 26.59 9.48
N ASP A 62 -16.94 27.59 10.33
CA ASP A 62 -17.17 29.00 9.96
C ASP A 62 -16.06 29.50 9.01
N ASP A 63 -14.82 29.12 9.24
CA ASP A 63 -13.69 29.46 8.34
C ASP A 63 -13.85 28.84 6.96
N LEU A 64 -14.26 27.58 6.91
CA LEU A 64 -14.54 26.88 5.64
C LEU A 64 -15.75 27.44 4.91
N ALA A 65 -16.79 27.85 5.63
CA ALA A 65 -17.98 28.48 5.03
C ALA A 65 -17.61 29.78 4.30
N VAL A 66 -16.75 30.58 4.91
CA VAL A 66 -16.20 31.82 4.29
C VAL A 66 -15.28 31.49 3.13
N ALA A 67 -14.33 30.55 3.33
CA ALA A 67 -13.30 30.23 2.32
C ALA A 67 -13.89 29.63 1.03
N PHE A 68 -14.98 28.88 1.13
CA PHE A 68 -15.62 28.22 -0.02
C PHE A 68 -16.93 28.87 -0.48
N ASP A 69 -17.31 30.00 0.12
CA ASP A 69 -18.56 30.72 -0.16
C ASP A 69 -19.79 29.81 -0.14
N VAL A 70 -19.93 29.04 0.94
CA VAL A 70 -21.04 28.09 1.17
C VAL A 70 -21.61 28.28 2.58
N THR A 71 -22.83 27.76 2.80
CA THR A 71 -23.43 27.84 4.13
C THR A 71 -22.71 26.93 5.14
N PRO A 72 -22.67 27.29 6.44
CA PRO A 72 -22.15 26.42 7.50
C PRO A 72 -22.80 25.04 7.52
N GLN A 73 -24.05 24.92 7.08
CA GLN A 73 -24.75 23.64 6.98
C GLN A 73 -24.15 22.75 5.88
N THR A 74 -23.78 23.33 4.74
CA THR A 74 -23.09 22.62 3.66
C THR A 74 -21.73 22.09 4.15
N VAL A 75 -20.95 22.95 4.83
CA VAL A 75 -19.67 22.55 5.41
C VAL A 75 -19.81 21.43 6.43
N ARG A 76 -20.84 21.51 7.31
CA ARG A 76 -21.09 20.43 8.29
C ARG A 76 -21.38 19.10 7.60
N LYS A 77 -22.12 19.12 6.48
CA LYS A 77 -22.36 17.93 5.66
C LYS A 77 -21.05 17.39 5.07
N ASP A 78 -20.27 18.24 4.42
CA ASP A 78 -18.97 17.86 3.84
C ASP A 78 -18.04 17.28 4.89
N LEU A 79 -17.90 17.94 6.06
CA LEU A 79 -17.09 17.43 7.16
C LEU A 79 -17.62 16.09 7.72
N ASN A 80 -18.94 15.91 7.80
CA ASN A 80 -19.51 14.63 8.22
C ASN A 80 -19.19 13.52 7.21
N ASP A 81 -19.27 13.82 5.92
CA ASP A 81 -18.96 12.88 4.85
C ASP A 81 -17.45 12.53 4.88
N LEU A 82 -16.57 13.51 5.06
CA LEU A 82 -15.13 13.31 5.21
C LEU A 82 -14.77 12.54 6.50
N CYS A 83 -15.49 12.77 7.59
CA CYS A 83 -15.31 12.02 8.83
C CYS A 83 -15.83 10.58 8.71
N ARG A 84 -16.94 10.33 7.98
CA ARG A 84 -17.40 8.96 7.67
C ARG A 84 -16.41 8.21 6.77
N ALA A 85 -15.78 8.93 5.83
CA ALA A 85 -14.70 8.42 5.02
C ALA A 85 -13.37 8.30 5.78
N ARG A 86 -13.33 8.71 7.07
CA ARG A 86 -12.16 8.68 7.96
C ARG A 86 -10.95 9.48 7.46
N LEU A 87 -11.21 10.45 6.60
CA LEU A 87 -10.23 11.42 6.13
C LEU A 87 -9.95 12.52 7.15
N LEU A 88 -10.94 12.83 7.98
CA LEU A 88 -10.88 13.79 9.06
C LEU A 88 -11.49 13.20 10.35
N ARG A 89 -11.10 13.73 11.51
CA ARG A 89 -11.69 13.42 12.81
C ARG A 89 -12.56 14.58 13.28
N ARG A 90 -13.82 14.30 13.63
CA ARG A 90 -14.77 15.32 14.09
C ARG A 90 -14.36 15.91 15.42
N ILE A 91 -14.40 17.23 15.54
CA ILE A 91 -14.31 18.00 16.79
C ILE A 91 -15.48 18.97 16.91
N HIS A 92 -15.63 19.59 18.09
CA HIS A 92 -16.63 20.63 18.27
C HIS A 92 -16.32 21.83 17.35
N GLY A 93 -17.29 22.21 16.52
CA GLY A 93 -17.16 23.34 15.58
C GLY A 93 -16.29 23.09 14.35
N GLY A 94 -15.69 21.87 14.15
CA GLY A 94 -14.78 21.65 13.04
C GLY A 94 -14.38 20.19 12.83
N ALA A 95 -13.21 20.02 12.24
CA ALA A 95 -12.56 18.73 12.12
C ALA A 95 -11.03 18.88 12.22
N LEU A 96 -10.37 17.84 12.76
CA LEU A 96 -8.91 17.70 12.79
C LEU A 96 -8.47 16.84 11.62
N TYR A 97 -7.33 17.18 11.05
CA TYR A 97 -6.56 16.22 10.26
C TYR A 97 -5.93 15.20 11.22
N PRO A 98 -6.06 13.90 10.97
CA PRO A 98 -5.46 12.88 11.85
C PRO A 98 -3.95 13.14 11.95
N SER A 99 -3.47 13.51 13.11
CA SER A 99 -2.07 13.90 13.32
C SER A 99 -1.27 12.82 14.03
N GLY A 100 -0.03 12.75 13.69
CA GLY A 100 1.19 12.38 14.43
C GLY A 100 1.27 11.05 15.18
N VAL A 101 0.21 10.51 15.74
CA VAL A 101 0.25 9.29 16.54
C VAL A 101 -0.65 8.18 16.00
N GLU A 102 -1.70 8.53 15.25
CA GLU A 102 -2.61 7.57 14.63
C GLU A 102 -2.48 7.61 13.09
N ASN A 103 -2.16 6.47 12.49
CA ASN A 103 -2.20 6.32 11.04
C ASN A 103 -3.65 6.41 10.54
N MET A 104 -3.83 6.99 9.36
CA MET A 104 -5.12 6.94 8.67
C MET A 104 -5.49 5.50 8.38
N GLU A 105 -6.80 5.20 8.45
CA GLU A 105 -7.27 3.86 8.13
C GLU A 105 -6.90 3.46 6.69
N TYR A 106 -6.68 2.17 6.51
CA TYR A 106 -6.23 1.57 5.26
C TYR A 106 -7.13 1.91 4.07
N GLU A 107 -8.47 1.80 4.22
CA GLU A 107 -9.41 2.11 3.14
C GLU A 107 -9.39 3.59 2.74
N ALA A 108 -9.15 4.49 3.69
CA ALA A 108 -8.98 5.90 3.40
C ALA A 108 -7.66 6.13 2.64
N ARG A 109 -6.57 5.47 3.06
CA ARG A 109 -5.26 5.54 2.37
C ARG A 109 -5.33 5.02 0.94
N ARG A 110 -6.10 3.97 0.66
CA ARG A 110 -6.28 3.44 -0.71
C ARG A 110 -6.90 4.47 -1.66
N ARG A 111 -7.85 5.27 -1.17
CA ARG A 111 -8.59 6.25 -1.98
C ARG A 111 -7.85 7.56 -2.19
N ILE A 112 -6.97 7.93 -1.24
CA ILE A 112 -6.17 9.15 -1.35
C ILE A 112 -5.07 8.92 -2.38
N ALA A 113 -4.91 9.87 -3.31
CA ALA A 113 -3.89 9.84 -4.34
C ALA A 113 -3.87 8.50 -5.12
N ALA A 114 -5.06 7.93 -5.43
CA ALA A 114 -5.15 6.63 -6.07
C ALA A 114 -4.53 6.65 -7.48
N HIS A 115 -4.78 7.71 -8.24
CA HIS A 115 -4.23 7.89 -9.58
C HIS A 115 -2.70 8.09 -9.57
N GLU A 116 -2.21 8.88 -8.61
CA GLU A 116 -0.78 9.08 -8.39
C GLU A 116 -0.08 7.76 -8.05
N LYS A 117 -0.68 6.94 -7.18
CA LYS A 117 -0.15 5.62 -6.83
C LYS A 117 -0.13 4.66 -8.02
N GLU A 118 -1.14 4.68 -8.87
CA GLU A 118 -1.14 3.91 -10.11
C GLU A 118 0.00 4.33 -11.04
N SER A 119 0.24 5.63 -11.17
CA SER A 119 1.34 6.17 -11.97
C SER A 119 2.71 5.77 -11.39
N ILE A 120 2.87 5.88 -10.07
CA ILE A 120 4.05 5.40 -9.34
C ILE A 120 4.23 3.88 -9.55
N GLY A 121 3.14 3.11 -9.48
CA GLY A 121 3.16 1.67 -9.73
C GLY A 121 3.70 1.32 -11.10
N ARG A 122 3.20 1.97 -12.16
CA ARG A 122 3.67 1.77 -13.55
C ARG A 122 5.13 2.17 -13.73
N ALA A 123 5.54 3.31 -13.18
CA ALA A 123 6.93 3.75 -13.27
C ALA A 123 7.88 2.79 -12.54
N THR A 124 7.45 2.25 -11.39
CA THR A 124 8.22 1.24 -10.66
C THR A 124 8.33 -0.06 -11.45
N ALA A 125 7.23 -0.55 -12.00
CA ALA A 125 7.24 -1.76 -12.82
C ALA A 125 8.17 -1.63 -14.03
N ALA A 126 8.21 -0.46 -14.68
CA ALA A 126 9.04 -0.22 -15.87
C ALA A 126 10.56 -0.35 -15.61
N ILE A 127 11.02 -0.24 -14.37
CA ILE A 127 12.46 -0.38 -14.03
C ILE A 127 12.80 -1.77 -13.46
N ILE A 128 11.81 -2.64 -13.25
CA ILE A 128 12.02 -4.01 -12.79
C ILE A 128 12.19 -4.92 -14.00
N PRO A 129 13.29 -5.66 -14.15
CA PRO A 129 13.45 -6.61 -15.25
C PRO A 129 12.71 -7.92 -14.97
N ASP A 130 12.35 -8.64 -16.02
CA ASP A 130 11.92 -10.04 -15.95
C ASP A 130 12.99 -10.89 -15.25
N GLY A 131 12.56 -11.91 -14.53
CA GLY A 131 13.45 -12.81 -13.80
C GLY A 131 14.00 -12.26 -12.48
N ALA A 132 13.59 -11.07 -12.06
CA ALA A 132 14.07 -10.45 -10.83
C ALA A 132 13.44 -11.07 -9.57
N SER A 133 14.19 -11.00 -8.46
CA SER A 133 13.70 -11.30 -7.11
C SER A 133 13.36 -10.01 -6.36
N LEU A 134 12.17 -9.95 -5.75
CA LEU A 134 11.62 -8.74 -5.15
C LEU A 134 11.18 -8.94 -3.72
N PHE A 135 11.46 -7.98 -2.84
CA PHE A 135 10.63 -7.73 -1.67
C PHE A 135 9.58 -6.67 -1.98
N ILE A 136 8.32 -6.91 -1.61
CA ILE A 136 7.26 -5.91 -1.63
C ILE A 136 6.70 -5.78 -0.21
N ASN A 137 6.93 -4.61 0.41
CA ASN A 137 6.48 -4.32 1.78
C ASN A 137 4.99 -3.93 1.83
N ILE A 138 4.47 -3.74 3.04
CA ILE A 138 3.12 -3.26 3.31
C ILE A 138 2.95 -1.82 2.82
N GLY A 139 1.81 -1.51 2.21
CA GLY A 139 1.45 -0.14 1.83
C GLY A 139 0.52 -0.07 0.64
N THR A 140 -0.31 0.96 0.57
CA THR A 140 -1.25 1.13 -0.54
C THR A 140 -0.57 1.54 -1.84
N THR A 141 0.61 2.17 -1.78
CA THR A 141 1.44 2.48 -2.95
C THR A 141 2.19 1.24 -3.43
N THR A 142 2.71 0.42 -2.51
CA THR A 142 3.36 -0.86 -2.86
C THR A 142 2.36 -1.87 -3.44
N GLU A 143 1.09 -1.83 -3.02
CA GLU A 143 0.01 -2.60 -3.64
C GLU A 143 -0.26 -2.13 -5.08
N ALA A 144 -0.22 -0.82 -5.35
CA ALA A 144 -0.34 -0.30 -6.72
C ALA A 144 0.80 -0.79 -7.62
N VAL A 145 2.03 -0.93 -7.08
CA VAL A 145 3.14 -1.55 -7.80
C VAL A 145 2.82 -3.01 -8.15
N SER A 146 2.27 -3.79 -7.20
CA SER A 146 1.93 -5.19 -7.48
C SER A 146 0.91 -5.34 -8.62
N HIS A 147 -0.02 -4.41 -8.74
CA HIS A 147 -0.96 -4.39 -9.88
C HIS A 147 -0.27 -4.08 -11.22
N ALA A 148 0.83 -3.34 -11.22
CA ALA A 148 1.57 -3.01 -12.42
C ALA A 148 2.60 -4.09 -12.85
N LEU A 149 2.89 -5.06 -11.97
CA LEU A 149 3.85 -6.14 -12.23
C LEU A 149 3.24 -7.38 -12.90
N VAL A 150 1.92 -7.40 -13.14
CA VAL A 150 1.18 -8.60 -13.56
C VAL A 150 1.61 -9.16 -14.94
N ASP A 151 2.17 -8.31 -15.77
CA ASP A 151 2.63 -8.68 -17.12
C ASP A 151 4.11 -9.11 -17.17
N HIS A 152 4.81 -9.09 -16.02
CA HIS A 152 6.21 -9.55 -15.94
C HIS A 152 6.32 -11.08 -15.95
N ASN A 153 7.47 -11.57 -16.38
CA ASN A 153 7.75 -12.99 -16.46
C ASN A 153 8.85 -13.40 -15.46
N HIS A 154 8.66 -14.58 -14.86
CA HIS A 154 9.65 -15.22 -13.99
C HIS A 154 10.08 -14.41 -12.77
N LEU A 155 9.19 -13.57 -12.23
CA LEU A 155 9.46 -12.87 -10.97
C LEU A 155 9.36 -13.82 -9.77
N MET A 156 10.23 -13.63 -8.77
CA MET A 156 10.06 -14.15 -7.43
C MET A 156 9.71 -12.99 -6.49
N VAL A 157 8.49 -12.97 -5.96
CA VAL A 157 8.00 -11.91 -5.08
C VAL A 157 7.87 -12.44 -3.66
N ILE A 158 8.64 -11.89 -2.74
CA ILE A 158 8.59 -12.18 -1.31
C ILE A 158 7.89 -11.00 -0.64
N THR A 159 6.83 -11.26 0.12
CA THR A 159 6.02 -10.18 0.68
C THR A 159 5.51 -10.50 2.09
N ASN A 160 5.33 -9.46 2.88
CA ASN A 160 4.61 -9.48 4.15
C ASN A 160 3.22 -8.81 4.04
N ASN A 161 2.70 -8.66 2.82
CA ASN A 161 1.41 -8.06 2.52
C ASN A 161 0.46 -9.08 1.86
N ILE A 162 -0.63 -9.44 2.55
CA ILE A 162 -1.62 -10.40 2.03
C ILE A 162 -2.27 -9.88 0.74
N ASN A 163 -2.47 -8.57 0.61
CA ASN A 163 -3.10 -7.99 -0.58
C ASN A 163 -2.19 -8.13 -1.81
N VAL A 164 -0.89 -7.90 -1.67
CA VAL A 164 0.11 -8.15 -2.71
C VAL A 164 0.11 -9.63 -3.11
N ALA A 165 0.15 -10.54 -2.12
CA ALA A 165 0.12 -11.97 -2.39
C ALA A 165 -1.17 -12.38 -3.12
N ASN A 166 -2.32 -11.86 -2.74
CA ASN A 166 -3.60 -12.13 -3.41
C ASN A 166 -3.65 -11.60 -4.84
N THR A 167 -3.05 -10.45 -5.10
CA THR A 167 -2.97 -9.86 -6.44
C THR A 167 -2.11 -10.73 -7.37
N LEU A 168 -0.93 -11.14 -6.92
CA LEU A 168 0.06 -11.75 -7.80
C LEU A 168 -0.06 -13.28 -7.94
N ARG A 169 -0.57 -13.99 -6.92
CA ARG A 169 -0.64 -15.46 -6.91
C ARG A 169 -1.45 -16.11 -8.05
N VAL A 170 -2.27 -15.33 -8.76
CA VAL A 170 -3.08 -15.82 -9.87
C VAL A 170 -2.33 -15.82 -11.21
N TYR A 171 -1.14 -15.24 -11.26
CA TYR A 171 -0.28 -15.15 -12.44
C TYR A 171 0.81 -16.23 -12.40
N PRO A 172 0.75 -17.26 -13.26
CA PRO A 172 1.64 -18.44 -13.20
C PRO A 172 3.13 -18.11 -13.44
N SER A 173 3.42 -16.97 -14.07
CA SER A 173 4.79 -16.51 -14.32
C SER A 173 5.44 -15.84 -13.11
N ILE A 174 4.68 -15.65 -12.01
CA ILE A 174 5.15 -14.98 -10.80
C ILE A 174 5.10 -15.95 -9.62
N GLU A 175 6.25 -16.28 -9.06
CA GLU A 175 6.33 -17.04 -7.82
C GLU A 175 6.12 -16.10 -6.63
N VAL A 176 5.13 -16.41 -5.78
CA VAL A 176 4.80 -15.58 -4.61
C VAL A 176 5.12 -16.33 -3.32
N VAL A 177 6.01 -15.77 -2.53
CA VAL A 177 6.41 -16.25 -1.21
C VAL A 177 5.89 -15.28 -0.15
N ILE A 178 5.05 -15.75 0.76
CA ILE A 178 4.49 -14.92 1.83
C ILE A 178 5.20 -15.18 3.15
N ALA A 179 5.62 -14.12 3.84
CA ALA A 179 6.21 -14.23 5.17
C ALA A 179 5.16 -14.75 6.16
N GLY A 180 5.53 -15.69 7.02
CA GLY A 180 4.68 -16.16 8.11
C GLY A 180 4.71 -15.21 9.30
N GLY A 181 3.61 -15.09 10.03
CA GLY A 181 3.54 -14.25 11.23
C GLY A 181 2.13 -13.84 11.62
N VAL A 182 2.03 -12.79 12.45
CA VAL A 182 0.75 -12.24 12.89
C VAL A 182 0.19 -11.31 11.82
N VAL A 183 -1.02 -11.60 11.37
CA VAL A 183 -1.74 -10.76 10.41
C VAL A 183 -2.40 -9.60 11.14
N ARG A 184 -2.07 -8.39 10.72
CA ARG A 184 -2.71 -7.16 11.21
C ARG A 184 -4.06 -6.98 10.53
N ALA A 185 -5.14 -6.92 11.32
CA ALA A 185 -6.51 -6.86 10.81
C ALA A 185 -6.82 -5.57 10.03
N SER A 186 -6.08 -4.48 10.28
CA SER A 186 -6.34 -3.17 9.66
C SER A 186 -6.02 -3.11 8.17
N ASP A 187 -4.99 -3.83 7.70
CA ASP A 187 -4.47 -3.71 6.33
C ASP A 187 -3.88 -5.01 5.75
N GLY A 188 -3.99 -6.12 6.48
CA GLY A 188 -3.46 -7.40 6.02
C GLY A 188 -1.93 -7.52 6.07
N GLY A 189 -1.26 -6.60 6.74
CA GLY A 189 0.18 -6.66 6.94
C GLY A 189 0.58 -7.78 7.91
N ILE A 190 1.63 -8.53 7.57
CA ILE A 190 2.19 -9.57 8.43
C ILE A 190 3.37 -8.99 9.19
N VAL A 191 3.34 -9.10 10.51
CA VAL A 191 4.33 -8.53 11.42
C VAL A 191 4.76 -9.54 12.48
N GLY A 192 5.85 -9.23 13.19
CA GLY A 192 6.40 -10.03 14.28
C GLY A 192 7.78 -10.59 13.96
N GLU A 193 8.47 -11.07 14.97
CA GLU A 193 9.87 -11.52 14.86
C GLU A 193 10.01 -12.70 13.86
N ALA A 194 9.05 -13.63 13.84
CA ALA A 194 9.07 -14.75 12.89
C ALA A 194 9.06 -14.27 11.43
N ALA A 195 8.29 -13.21 11.12
CA ALA A 195 8.26 -12.62 9.79
C ALA A 195 9.59 -11.92 9.46
N VAL A 196 10.16 -11.21 10.42
CA VAL A 196 11.48 -10.56 10.28
C VAL A 196 12.58 -11.59 10.03
N ASP A 197 12.61 -12.68 10.80
CA ASP A 197 13.59 -13.75 10.64
C ASP A 197 13.43 -14.50 9.32
N PHE A 198 12.18 -14.64 8.83
CA PHE A 198 11.91 -15.20 7.51
C PHE A 198 12.53 -14.33 6.40
N ILE A 199 12.30 -13.01 6.42
CA ILE A 199 12.87 -12.06 5.43
C ILE A 199 14.39 -12.12 5.42
N ARG A 200 15.04 -12.26 6.57
CA ARG A 200 16.51 -12.33 6.68
C ARG A 200 17.16 -13.54 5.98
N GLN A 201 16.37 -14.56 5.62
CA GLN A 201 16.87 -15.73 4.90
C GLN A 201 17.11 -15.46 3.42
N PHE A 202 16.64 -14.34 2.89
CA PHE A 202 16.73 -14.00 1.47
C PHE A 202 17.69 -12.82 1.25
N LYS A 203 18.25 -12.73 0.05
CA LYS A 203 18.93 -11.54 -0.46
C LYS A 203 18.45 -11.32 -1.88
N VAL A 204 17.54 -10.36 -2.05
CA VAL A 204 16.85 -10.10 -3.31
C VAL A 204 17.52 -9.01 -4.14
N ASP A 205 17.11 -8.90 -5.41
CA ASP A 205 17.60 -7.87 -6.31
C ASP A 205 17.00 -6.51 -5.97
N PHE A 206 15.69 -6.45 -5.74
CA PHE A 206 14.98 -5.21 -5.45
C PHE A 206 14.12 -5.30 -4.19
N ALA A 207 14.07 -4.22 -3.41
CA ALA A 207 13.08 -4.02 -2.36
C ALA A 207 12.19 -2.84 -2.70
N ILE A 208 10.89 -3.04 -2.71
CA ILE A 208 9.87 -2.00 -2.90
C ILE A 208 9.28 -1.69 -1.53
N ILE A 209 9.58 -0.51 -1.01
CA ILE A 209 9.15 -0.05 0.30
C ILE A 209 8.31 1.22 0.19
N GLY A 210 7.34 1.35 1.10
CA GLY A 210 6.61 2.59 1.33
C GLY A 210 7.02 3.22 2.65
N THR A 211 6.49 4.43 2.90
CA THR A 211 6.63 5.13 4.17
C THR A 211 5.34 5.87 4.50
N SER A 212 5.11 6.14 5.77
CA SER A 212 3.96 6.95 6.21
C SER A 212 4.25 8.44 6.21
N ALA A 213 5.54 8.82 6.30
CA ALA A 213 6.01 10.21 6.23
C ALA A 213 7.49 10.25 5.84
N ILE A 214 7.91 11.38 5.26
CA ILE A 214 9.32 11.73 5.03
C ILE A 214 9.55 13.10 5.65
N ASP A 215 10.44 13.17 6.62
CA ASP A 215 10.86 14.44 7.22
C ASP A 215 11.82 15.22 6.31
N GLU A 216 11.96 16.53 6.54
CA GLU A 216 12.84 17.40 5.77
C GLU A 216 14.32 16.98 5.83
N ASP A 217 14.73 16.31 6.92
CA ASP A 217 16.09 15.76 7.07
C ASP A 217 16.30 14.44 6.30
N GLY A 218 15.29 13.96 5.55
CA GLY A 218 15.34 12.71 4.81
C GLY A 218 15.01 11.46 5.65
N ALA A 219 14.58 11.61 6.90
CA ALA A 219 14.15 10.48 7.72
C ALA A 219 12.86 9.86 7.17
N LEU A 220 12.88 8.54 6.97
CA LEU A 220 11.70 7.75 6.59
C LEU A 220 11.00 7.30 7.87
N LEU A 221 9.70 7.62 7.99
CA LEU A 221 8.96 7.48 9.24
C LEU A 221 7.68 6.64 9.08
N ASP A 222 7.30 5.96 10.15
CA ASP A 222 6.05 5.21 10.24
C ASP A 222 5.40 5.30 11.64
N PHE A 223 4.20 4.74 11.78
CA PHE A 223 3.43 4.75 13.04
C PHE A 223 3.59 3.46 13.86
N ASP A 224 3.81 2.30 13.22
CA ASP A 224 3.90 1.00 13.88
C ASP A 224 5.35 0.49 13.91
N PHE A 225 5.95 0.43 15.12
CA PHE A 225 7.33 -0.05 15.30
C PHE A 225 7.54 -1.50 14.84
N ARG A 226 6.48 -2.32 14.78
CA ARG A 226 6.57 -3.71 14.29
C ARG A 226 6.72 -3.73 12.77
N GLU A 227 6.03 -2.81 12.08
CA GLU A 227 6.18 -2.60 10.64
C GLU A 227 7.57 -2.04 10.31
N VAL A 228 8.05 -1.11 11.12
CA VAL A 228 9.39 -0.54 10.98
C VAL A 228 10.47 -1.63 11.02
N LYS A 229 10.40 -2.58 11.96
CA LYS A 229 11.34 -3.72 12.01
C LYS A 229 11.33 -4.56 10.71
N MET A 230 10.15 -4.76 10.12
CA MET A 230 10.02 -5.46 8.84
C MET A 230 10.67 -4.66 7.71
N ALA A 231 10.35 -3.37 7.59
CA ALA A 231 10.93 -2.50 6.58
C ALA A 231 12.47 -2.44 6.68
N GLN A 232 13.01 -2.34 7.89
CA GLN A 232 14.46 -2.37 8.14
C GLN A 232 15.10 -3.69 7.69
N ALA A 233 14.46 -4.83 7.97
CA ALA A 233 14.94 -6.13 7.51
C ALA A 233 14.91 -6.24 5.97
N ILE A 234 13.89 -5.73 5.33
CA ILE A 234 13.73 -5.69 3.87
C ILE A 234 14.85 -4.83 3.25
N ILE A 235 15.06 -3.60 3.75
CA ILE A 235 16.13 -2.70 3.28
C ILE A 235 17.50 -3.36 3.38
N ALA A 236 17.80 -3.97 4.54
CA ALA A 236 19.11 -4.60 4.77
C ALA A 236 19.37 -5.81 3.87
N ASN A 237 18.32 -6.44 3.33
CA ASN A 237 18.41 -7.67 2.55
C ASN A 237 18.05 -7.50 1.06
N ALA A 238 18.14 -6.30 0.52
CA ALA A 238 18.04 -6.02 -0.90
C ALA A 238 19.35 -5.47 -1.46
N ARG A 239 19.55 -5.63 -2.77
CA ARG A 239 20.67 -5.03 -3.50
C ARG A 239 20.32 -3.62 -3.97
N HIS A 240 19.05 -3.40 -4.30
CA HIS A 240 18.53 -2.12 -4.76
C HIS A 240 17.22 -1.81 -4.03
N VAL A 241 17.16 -0.69 -3.35
CA VAL A 241 15.99 -0.25 -2.57
C VAL A 241 15.25 0.84 -3.33
N ILE A 242 13.98 0.58 -3.63
CA ILE A 242 13.07 1.51 -4.29
C ILE A 242 12.06 2.00 -3.25
N LEU A 243 12.10 3.29 -2.96
CA LEU A 243 11.09 3.96 -2.15
C LEU A 243 9.96 4.43 -3.07
N VAL A 244 8.73 3.99 -2.78
CA VAL A 244 7.53 4.42 -3.51
C VAL A 244 6.57 5.11 -2.57
N THR A 245 6.26 6.39 -2.84
CA THR A 245 5.33 7.15 -2.00
C THR A 245 4.74 8.33 -2.77
N ASP A 246 3.48 8.65 -2.47
CA ASP A 246 2.83 9.84 -3.03
C ASP A 246 3.24 11.12 -2.27
N SER A 247 3.17 12.26 -2.93
CA SER A 247 3.59 13.57 -2.43
C SER A 247 2.90 13.99 -1.12
N THR A 248 1.75 13.39 -0.78
CA THR A 248 1.07 13.68 0.49
C THR A 248 1.85 13.23 1.72
N LYS A 249 2.92 12.43 1.53
CA LYS A 249 3.78 11.94 2.61
C LYS A 249 4.96 12.87 2.91
N LEU A 250 5.27 13.80 2.02
CA LEU A 250 6.39 14.74 2.16
C LEU A 250 6.16 15.84 3.21
N GLU A 251 4.90 16.02 3.64
CA GLU A 251 4.53 17.05 4.61
C GLU A 251 3.86 16.43 5.86
N ARG A 252 4.12 15.14 6.09
CA ARG A 252 3.59 14.41 7.26
C ARG A 252 4.73 14.06 8.19
N THR A 253 4.39 13.87 9.45
CA THR A 253 5.30 13.32 10.44
C THR A 253 4.74 12.04 11.04
N ALA A 254 5.61 11.15 11.50
CA ALA A 254 5.28 9.92 12.22
C ALA A 254 6.37 9.63 13.26
N PRO A 255 6.06 8.91 14.36
CA PRO A 255 6.95 8.85 15.52
C PRO A 255 8.09 7.82 15.41
N VAL A 256 8.03 6.87 14.47
CA VAL A 256 8.97 5.73 14.44
C VAL A 256 9.82 5.78 13.17
N ARG A 257 11.14 5.80 13.33
CA ARG A 257 12.09 5.87 12.21
C ARG A 257 12.33 4.51 11.57
N ILE A 258 11.99 4.40 10.28
CA ILE A 258 12.35 3.25 9.43
C ILE A 258 13.84 3.29 9.10
N GLY A 259 14.30 4.44 8.59
CA GLY A 259 15.65 4.65 8.09
C GLY A 259 15.83 6.08 7.59
N HIS A 260 16.67 6.24 6.59
CA HIS A 260 16.99 7.51 5.98
C HIS A 260 17.02 7.38 4.46
N LEU A 261 16.75 8.46 3.74
CA LEU A 261 16.75 8.52 2.28
C LEU A 261 18.08 8.05 1.66
N SER A 262 19.22 8.25 2.36
CA SER A 262 20.53 7.74 1.95
C SER A 262 20.64 6.20 1.84
N GLN A 263 19.68 5.45 2.36
CA GLN A 263 19.61 3.98 2.24
C GLN A 263 18.80 3.52 1.03
N VAL A 264 18.26 4.47 0.26
CA VAL A 264 17.41 4.26 -0.91
C VAL A 264 18.26 4.48 -2.17
N ASN A 265 18.07 3.66 -3.19
CA ASN A 265 18.74 3.82 -4.49
C ASN A 265 17.86 4.62 -5.46
N THR A 266 16.56 4.34 -5.49
CA THR A 266 15.60 5.04 -6.35
C THR A 266 14.40 5.49 -5.53
N PHE A 267 14.03 6.75 -5.63
CA PHE A 267 12.84 7.32 -5.01
C PHE A 267 11.82 7.69 -6.10
N ILE A 268 10.66 7.04 -6.10
CA ILE A 268 9.61 7.27 -7.08
C ILE A 268 8.39 7.90 -6.39
N THR A 269 7.99 9.07 -6.89
CA THR A 269 6.86 9.84 -6.37
C THR A 269 6.08 10.48 -7.52
N ASP A 270 4.85 10.93 -7.27
CA ASP A 270 4.10 11.73 -8.26
C ASP A 270 4.73 13.12 -8.44
N ARG A 271 5.15 13.76 -7.35
CA ARG A 271 5.84 15.05 -7.34
C ARG A 271 6.64 15.23 -6.06
N CYS A 272 7.86 15.71 -6.17
CA CYS A 272 8.69 16.14 -5.05
C CYS A 272 8.76 17.68 -4.98
N THR A 273 7.93 18.28 -4.14
CA THR A 273 7.86 19.76 -3.98
C THR A 273 8.91 20.31 -3.02
N SER A 274 9.57 19.47 -2.23
CA SER A 274 10.61 19.86 -1.28
C SER A 274 11.97 19.96 -1.97
N LEU A 275 12.50 21.16 -2.11
CA LEU A 275 13.85 21.38 -2.63
C LEU A 275 14.91 20.71 -1.76
N GLN A 276 14.71 20.70 -0.45
CA GLN A 276 15.61 20.05 0.50
C GLN A 276 15.71 18.53 0.26
N LEU A 277 14.58 17.86 0.03
CA LEU A 277 14.60 16.43 -0.32
C LEU A 277 15.20 16.14 -1.69
N GLN A 278 15.00 17.03 -2.66
CA GLN A 278 15.68 16.93 -3.97
C GLN A 278 17.20 17.10 -3.82
N ASP A 279 17.65 18.02 -2.95
CA ASP A 279 19.08 18.22 -2.65
C ASP A 279 19.66 16.98 -1.96
N LEU A 280 18.98 16.42 -0.97
CA LEU A 280 19.37 15.18 -0.30
C LEU A 280 19.45 13.99 -1.27
N CYS A 281 18.52 13.87 -2.21
CA CYS A 281 18.59 12.83 -3.25
C CYS A 281 19.90 12.99 -4.07
N ARG A 282 20.22 14.21 -4.50
CA ARG A 282 21.46 14.49 -5.24
C ARG A 282 22.73 14.21 -4.42
N GLU A 283 22.74 14.63 -3.16
CA GLU A 283 23.87 14.43 -2.23
C GLU A 283 24.17 12.95 -1.98
N HIS A 284 23.12 12.14 -1.83
CA HIS A 284 23.26 10.72 -1.53
C HIS A 284 23.22 9.82 -2.77
N GLY A 285 23.14 10.38 -3.98
CA GLY A 285 23.10 9.60 -5.21
C GLY A 285 21.81 8.81 -5.39
N VAL A 286 20.71 9.28 -4.81
CA VAL A 286 19.38 8.67 -4.95
C VAL A 286 18.75 9.14 -6.26
N GLU A 287 18.40 8.21 -7.13
CA GLU A 287 17.68 8.52 -8.35
C GLU A 287 16.23 8.93 -8.03
N LEU A 288 15.85 10.18 -8.30
CA LEU A 288 14.51 10.69 -8.10
C LEU A 288 13.72 10.61 -9.41
N ILE A 289 12.63 9.84 -9.41
CA ILE A 289 11.71 9.70 -10.54
C ILE A 289 10.37 10.32 -10.16
N GLU A 290 9.94 11.36 -10.89
CA GLU A 290 8.64 11.99 -10.71
C GLU A 290 7.67 11.57 -11.81
N THR A 291 6.54 10.96 -11.41
CA THR A 291 5.48 10.56 -12.33
C THR A 291 4.43 11.65 -12.43
N LEU A 292 4.70 12.76 -13.11
CA LEU A 292 3.76 13.87 -13.27
C LEU A 292 2.38 13.34 -13.65
N ALA A 293 1.36 13.70 -12.90
CA ALA A 293 -0.03 13.32 -13.18
C ALA A 293 -0.36 13.71 -14.64
N GLY A 294 -0.56 12.71 -15.51
CA GLY A 294 -0.97 12.90 -16.91
C GLY A 294 0.09 12.75 -17.99
N LYS A 295 1.35 12.40 -17.67
CA LYS A 295 2.29 11.91 -18.68
C LYS A 295 2.39 10.39 -18.55
N GLU A 296 1.90 9.68 -19.55
CA GLU A 296 2.29 8.28 -19.76
C GLU A 296 3.83 8.24 -19.91
N PRO A 297 4.52 7.21 -19.35
CA PRO A 297 5.93 7.02 -19.66
C PRO A 297 6.07 6.94 -21.16
N GLU A 298 6.90 7.79 -21.75
CA GLU A 298 7.28 7.67 -23.16
C GLU A 298 7.76 6.21 -23.35
N GLN A 299 7.06 5.45 -24.19
CA GLN A 299 7.56 4.18 -24.68
C GLN A 299 8.94 4.49 -25.26
N LYS A 300 9.99 3.98 -24.63
CA LYS A 300 11.31 3.96 -25.24
C LYS A 300 11.16 3.14 -26.50
N ASP A 301 11.14 3.83 -27.65
CA ASP A 301 11.22 3.20 -28.94
C ASP A 301 12.39 2.21 -28.93
N ASP A 302 12.10 0.98 -29.30
CA ASP A 302 13.05 -0.15 -29.49
C ASP A 302 14.10 0.12 -30.58
N GLN A 303 14.70 1.30 -30.64
CA GLN A 303 15.63 1.73 -31.68
C GLN A 303 17.10 1.71 -31.25
N PHE A 304 17.44 1.13 -30.07
CA PHE A 304 18.84 1.00 -29.65
C PHE A 304 19.37 -0.44 -29.61
N CYS A 305 18.73 -1.40 -30.29
CA CYS A 305 19.22 -2.78 -30.34
C CYS A 305 19.84 -3.18 -31.67
N LEU A 306 20.37 -2.24 -32.48
CA LEU A 306 20.95 -2.57 -33.79
C LEU A 306 22.34 -1.99 -34.07
N ILE A 307 23.13 -1.60 -33.07
CA ILE A 307 24.51 -1.07 -33.27
C ILE A 307 25.60 -1.84 -32.48
N PHE A 308 25.43 -3.10 -32.16
CA PHE A 308 26.55 -3.89 -31.60
C PHE A 308 26.73 -5.30 -32.18
N ILE A 309 26.37 -5.50 -33.46
CA ILE A 309 26.81 -6.70 -34.18
C ILE A 309 27.35 -6.28 -35.57
N CYS A 310 28.51 -5.66 -35.62
CA CYS A 310 29.36 -5.58 -36.80
C CYS A 310 30.75 -5.07 -36.40
N PHE A 311 31.52 -5.88 -35.70
CA PHE A 311 32.99 -5.77 -35.73
C PHE A 311 33.60 -7.02 -35.06
N ARG A 312 33.74 -8.10 -35.82
CA ARG A 312 34.87 -9.04 -35.77
C ARG A 312 34.69 -10.16 -36.75
N ILE A 313 35.08 -9.91 -37.98
CA ILE A 313 35.69 -10.91 -38.86
C ILE A 313 36.73 -10.14 -39.67
N GLU A 314 37.98 -10.24 -39.27
CA GLU A 314 39.20 -10.37 -40.07
C GLU A 314 40.33 -10.69 -39.11
#